data_b8f1f1a30b28380173632dc227fea53f
#
_entry.id   b8f1f1a30b28380173632dc227fea53f
#
_cell.length_a   1.000
_cell.length_b   1.000
_cell.length_c   1.000
_cell.angle_alpha   90.00
_cell.angle_beta   90.00
_cell.angle_gamma   90.00
#
_symmetry.space_group_name_H-M   'P 1'
#
loop_
_entity.id
_entity.type
_entity.pdbx_description
1 polymer ?
#
loop_
_entity_poly.entity_id
_entity_poly.type
_entity_poly.pdbx_seq_one_letter_code
_entity_poly.pdbx_strand_id
1 'polypeptide(L)'
;LVGSEMCIRDRNMSMLRYFFEIGADASLFDGLQIAKNKKLCEEYQEKYPVIFLSFKNVEGLTFADAQYRLAELIAGEAERFAFLAQSDKLTENERSLYCGLTAVREGRYALAGEVLVSALQLLSKLLSKHYGQKTIILLDEYDVPLDKAFQNGYYKEMVSLIRGMLGQALKTNEFLQFAVLTGCLRVSKESIFTGLNNFKVLSITDNRFDEQLSLIHISEPTRL
;
A
#
# COMPACT_ATOMS: atom_id res chain seq x y z
N LEU A 1 -2.70 4.60 25.06
CA LEU A 1 -3.01 5.67 24.07
C LEU A 1 -2.41 5.34 22.69
N VAL A 2 -1.11 4.92 22.63
CA VAL A 2 -0.46 4.57 21.35
C VAL A 2 -1.17 3.44 20.59
N GLY A 3 -1.72 2.44 21.30
CA GLY A 3 -2.46 1.33 20.68
C GLY A 3 -3.79 1.72 20.05
N SER A 4 -4.42 2.80 20.51
CA SER A 4 -5.70 3.26 19.96
C SER A 4 -5.52 4.05 18.65
N GLU A 5 -4.45 4.80 18.50
CA GLU A 5 -4.16 5.57 17.27
C GLU A 5 -3.75 4.64 16.12
N MET A 6 -2.98 3.58 16.40
CA MET A 6 -2.70 2.53 15.42
C MET A 6 -3.98 1.86 14.94
N CYS A 7 -4.89 1.53 15.84
CA CYS A 7 -6.18 0.91 15.50
C CYS A 7 -7.05 1.80 14.58
N ILE A 8 -6.98 3.14 14.71
CA ILE A 8 -7.71 4.06 13.82
C ILE A 8 -7.09 4.10 12.43
N ARG A 9 -5.76 4.19 12.31
CA ARG A 9 -5.08 4.19 11.01
C ARG A 9 -5.35 2.92 10.23
N ASP A 10 -5.19 1.75 10.87
CA ASP A 10 -5.49 0.45 10.29
C ASP A 10 -6.94 0.38 9.80
N ARG A 11 -7.88 0.91 10.60
CA ARG A 11 -9.30 0.98 10.23
C ARG A 11 -9.53 1.89 9.03
N ASN A 12 -8.93 3.08 9.01
CA ASN A 12 -9.07 4.02 7.90
C ASN A 12 -8.51 3.44 6.60
N MET A 13 -7.35 2.79 6.65
CA MET A 13 -6.76 2.12 5.49
C MET A 13 -7.62 0.96 5.00
N SER A 14 -8.17 0.16 5.92
CA SER A 14 -9.12 -0.92 5.57
C SER A 14 -10.41 -0.36 4.97
N MET A 15 -10.95 0.75 5.52
CA MET A 15 -12.13 1.41 4.96
C MET A 15 -11.88 1.90 3.53
N LEU A 16 -10.73 2.54 3.26
CA LEU A 16 -10.36 2.95 1.91
C LEU A 16 -10.30 1.75 0.97
N ARG A 17 -9.66 0.67 1.39
CA ARG A 17 -9.60 -0.55 0.61
C ARG A 17 -10.99 -1.04 0.23
N TYR A 18 -11.86 -1.32 1.21
CA TYR A 18 -13.20 -1.85 0.96
C TYR A 18 -14.10 -0.88 0.18
N PHE A 19 -13.86 0.43 0.29
CA PHE A 19 -14.62 1.40 -0.48
C PHE A 19 -14.29 1.36 -1.97
N PHE A 20 -13.01 1.25 -2.32
CA PHE A 20 -12.57 1.32 -3.71
C PHE A 20 -12.52 -0.03 -4.42
N GLU A 21 -12.28 -1.13 -3.68
CA GLU A 21 -11.95 -2.44 -4.23
C GLU A 21 -13.11 -3.06 -4.99
N ILE A 22 -12.86 -3.46 -6.24
CA ILE A 22 -13.82 -4.18 -7.09
C ILE A 22 -14.22 -5.49 -6.41
N GLY A 23 -15.54 -5.71 -6.27
CA GLY A 23 -16.10 -6.91 -5.63
C GLY A 23 -16.11 -6.88 -4.11
N ALA A 24 -15.80 -5.73 -3.49
CA ALA A 24 -16.04 -5.53 -2.06
C ALA A 24 -17.55 -5.45 -1.76
N ASP A 25 -17.90 -5.60 -0.49
CA ASP A 25 -19.29 -5.48 -0.04
C ASP A 25 -19.65 -4.00 0.21
N ALA A 26 -20.38 -3.39 -0.73
CA ALA A 26 -20.84 -2.01 -0.61
C ALA A 26 -21.71 -1.75 0.62
N SER A 27 -22.42 -2.76 1.14
CA SER A 27 -23.30 -2.63 2.30
C SER A 27 -22.57 -2.27 3.60
N LEU A 28 -21.24 -2.48 3.64
CA LEU A 28 -20.38 -2.06 4.76
C LEU A 28 -20.43 -0.55 5.01
N PHE A 29 -20.85 0.24 4.02
CA PHE A 29 -20.92 1.69 4.09
C PHE A 29 -22.34 2.20 4.34
N ASP A 30 -23.34 1.32 4.43
CA ASP A 30 -24.72 1.70 4.70
C ASP A 30 -24.85 2.42 6.02
N GLY A 31 -25.58 3.54 6.02
CA GLY A 31 -25.76 4.39 7.20
C GLY A 31 -24.58 5.31 7.52
N LEU A 32 -23.43 5.17 6.87
CA LEU A 32 -22.28 6.08 7.04
C LEU A 32 -22.48 7.38 6.26
N GLN A 33 -21.75 8.44 6.65
CA GLN A 33 -21.85 9.74 6.00
C GLN A 33 -21.48 9.67 4.50
N ILE A 34 -20.53 8.82 4.13
CA ILE A 34 -20.09 8.63 2.74
C ILE A 34 -21.24 8.15 1.84
N ALA A 35 -22.13 7.27 2.33
CA ALA A 35 -23.27 6.75 1.59
C ALA A 35 -24.30 7.83 1.21
N LYS A 36 -24.28 8.98 1.89
CA LYS A 36 -25.11 10.13 1.54
C LYS A 36 -24.63 10.88 0.31
N ASN A 37 -23.34 10.74 -0.03
CA ASN A 37 -22.76 11.31 -1.23
C ASN A 37 -22.87 10.34 -2.41
N LYS A 38 -24.09 10.23 -2.97
CA LYS A 38 -24.39 9.28 -4.05
C LYS A 38 -23.45 9.44 -5.24
N LYS A 39 -23.13 10.68 -5.65
CA LYS A 39 -22.23 10.92 -6.77
C LYS A 39 -20.85 10.33 -6.55
N LEU A 40 -20.29 10.50 -5.36
CA LEU A 40 -18.98 9.94 -5.01
C LEU A 40 -19.02 8.41 -4.96
N CYS A 41 -20.08 7.82 -4.41
CA CYS A 41 -20.24 6.37 -4.41
C CYS A 41 -20.39 5.81 -5.84
N GLU A 42 -21.20 6.43 -6.69
CA GLU A 42 -21.36 6.02 -8.09
C GLU A 42 -20.04 6.10 -8.89
N GLU A 43 -19.20 7.09 -8.59
CA GLU A 43 -17.95 7.34 -9.32
C GLU A 43 -16.79 6.46 -8.82
N TYR A 44 -16.72 6.16 -7.52
CA TYR A 44 -15.52 5.57 -6.91
C TYR A 44 -15.74 4.23 -6.20
N GLN A 45 -16.93 3.96 -5.64
CA GLN A 45 -17.16 2.78 -4.82
C GLN A 45 -17.14 1.52 -5.69
N GLU A 46 -16.33 0.53 -5.28
CA GLU A 46 -16.16 -0.77 -5.97
C GLU A 46 -15.68 -0.64 -7.44
N LYS A 47 -14.91 0.40 -7.76
CA LYS A 47 -14.52 0.69 -9.16
C LYS A 47 -13.06 0.39 -9.48
N TYR A 48 -12.21 0.13 -8.50
CA TYR A 48 -10.78 0.05 -8.71
C TYR A 48 -10.18 -1.26 -8.20
N PRO A 49 -9.19 -1.84 -8.89
CA PRO A 49 -8.32 -2.83 -8.28
C PRO A 49 -7.47 -2.14 -7.21
N VAL A 50 -7.37 -2.75 -6.02
CA VAL A 50 -6.65 -2.19 -4.87
C VAL A 50 -5.55 -3.14 -4.44
N ILE A 51 -4.31 -2.65 -4.42
CA ILE A 51 -3.16 -3.31 -3.79
C ILE A 51 -3.03 -2.73 -2.38
N PHE A 52 -3.11 -3.59 -1.36
CA PHE A 52 -3.02 -3.19 0.03
C PHE A 52 -1.88 -3.94 0.74
N LEU A 53 -0.90 -3.19 1.26
CA LEU A 53 0.24 -3.75 1.99
C LEU A 53 0.41 -3.05 3.33
N SER A 54 0.53 -3.81 4.42
CA SER A 54 0.99 -3.31 5.71
C SER A 54 2.41 -3.78 5.98
N PHE A 55 3.34 -2.83 6.12
CA PHE A 55 4.76 -3.12 6.35
C PHE A 55 5.07 -3.40 7.81
N LYS A 56 4.05 -3.52 8.67
CA LYS A 56 4.17 -3.73 10.12
C LYS A 56 5.15 -4.83 10.52
N ASN A 57 5.18 -5.92 9.76
CA ASN A 57 6.00 -7.10 10.04
C ASN A 57 7.22 -7.23 9.11
N VAL A 58 7.54 -6.19 8.34
CA VAL A 58 8.73 -6.18 7.46
C VAL A 58 9.95 -5.79 8.29
N GLU A 59 10.49 -6.76 9.01
CA GLU A 59 11.67 -6.61 9.86
C GLU A 59 12.56 -7.85 9.81
N GLY A 60 13.82 -7.72 10.23
CA GLY A 60 14.77 -8.82 10.33
C GLY A 60 16.05 -8.36 11.03
N LEU A 61 16.83 -9.29 11.55
CA LEU A 61 18.14 -8.99 12.13
C LEU A 61 19.17 -8.62 11.05
N THR A 62 18.96 -9.11 9.83
CA THR A 62 19.79 -8.81 8.66
C THR A 62 18.95 -8.19 7.54
N PHE A 63 19.63 -7.50 6.61
CA PHE A 63 18.98 -7.01 5.39
C PHE A 63 18.31 -8.12 4.59
N ALA A 64 18.94 -9.29 4.48
CA ALA A 64 18.40 -10.44 3.75
C ALA A 64 17.09 -10.96 4.36
N ASP A 65 16.99 -10.99 5.70
CA ASP A 65 15.76 -11.40 6.38
C ASP A 65 14.64 -10.40 6.14
N ALA A 66 14.92 -9.10 6.29
CA ALA A 66 13.93 -8.05 6.06
C ALA A 66 13.50 -7.97 4.59
N GLN A 67 14.42 -8.15 3.65
CA GLN A 67 14.14 -8.23 2.21
C GLN A 67 13.22 -9.43 1.90
N TYR A 68 13.49 -10.57 2.52
CA TYR A 68 12.65 -11.76 2.36
C TYR A 68 11.22 -11.51 2.90
N ARG A 69 11.08 -10.88 4.08
CA ARG A 69 9.76 -10.52 4.63
C ARG A 69 8.99 -9.57 3.71
N LEU A 70 9.67 -8.62 3.07
CA LEU A 70 9.05 -7.75 2.08
C LEU A 70 8.60 -8.53 0.84
N ALA A 71 9.43 -9.47 0.36
CA ALA A 71 9.09 -10.33 -0.76
C ALA A 71 7.87 -11.21 -0.44
N GLU A 72 7.83 -11.82 0.74
CA GLU A 72 6.72 -12.63 1.25
C GLU A 72 5.42 -11.81 1.32
N LEU A 73 5.48 -10.58 1.82
CA LEU A 73 4.34 -9.67 1.88
C LEU A 73 3.79 -9.35 0.48
N ILE A 74 4.65 -9.01 -0.48
CA ILE A 74 4.25 -8.66 -1.84
C ILE A 74 3.72 -9.88 -2.60
N ALA A 75 4.37 -11.04 -2.45
CA ALA A 75 3.91 -12.27 -3.07
C ALA A 75 2.53 -12.69 -2.52
N GLY A 76 2.33 -12.63 -1.21
CA GLY A 76 1.05 -12.90 -0.57
C GLY A 76 -0.07 -11.96 -1.02
N GLU A 77 0.23 -10.68 -1.25
CA GLU A 77 -0.75 -9.77 -1.85
C GLU A 77 -1.04 -10.12 -3.31
N ALA A 78 0.00 -10.51 -4.07
CA ALA A 78 -0.18 -10.95 -5.46
C ALA A 78 -1.06 -12.21 -5.57
N GLU A 79 -0.97 -13.14 -4.62
CA GLU A 79 -1.80 -14.36 -4.59
C GLU A 79 -3.30 -14.08 -4.48
N ARG A 80 -3.71 -12.95 -3.91
CA ARG A 80 -5.12 -12.53 -3.90
C ARG A 80 -5.68 -12.38 -5.32
N PHE A 81 -4.84 -12.17 -6.29
CA PHE A 81 -5.17 -11.97 -7.69
C PHE A 81 -4.78 -13.19 -8.55
N ALA A 82 -4.91 -14.42 -8.00
CA ALA A 82 -4.51 -15.66 -8.67
C ALA A 82 -5.18 -15.86 -10.05
N PHE A 83 -6.33 -15.25 -10.28
CA PHE A 83 -7.01 -15.24 -11.58
C PHE A 83 -6.16 -14.61 -12.71
N LEU A 84 -5.16 -13.77 -12.39
CA LEU A 84 -4.26 -13.17 -13.39
C LEU A 84 -3.44 -14.22 -14.14
N ALA A 85 -3.14 -15.36 -13.51
CA ALA A 85 -2.43 -16.47 -14.16
C ALA A 85 -3.20 -17.06 -15.37
N GLN A 86 -4.50 -16.87 -15.40
CA GLN A 86 -5.40 -17.40 -16.44
C GLN A 86 -6.22 -16.30 -17.15
N SER A 87 -5.86 -15.03 -16.95
CA SER A 87 -6.57 -13.90 -17.53
C SER A 87 -6.45 -13.88 -19.05
N ASP A 88 -7.57 -13.82 -19.76
CA ASP A 88 -7.67 -13.65 -21.20
C ASP A 88 -7.28 -12.23 -21.67
N LYS A 89 -7.23 -11.27 -20.76
CA LYS A 89 -6.81 -9.88 -21.01
C LYS A 89 -5.29 -9.71 -21.00
N LEU A 90 -4.57 -10.72 -20.52
CA LEU A 90 -3.10 -10.69 -20.44
C LEU A 90 -2.48 -11.56 -21.52
N THR A 91 -1.35 -11.10 -22.06
CA THR A 91 -0.52 -11.91 -22.93
C THR A 91 0.10 -13.08 -22.17
N GLU A 92 0.59 -14.10 -22.87
CA GLU A 92 1.30 -15.24 -22.28
C GLU A 92 2.52 -14.79 -21.45
N ASN A 93 3.29 -13.84 -21.99
CA ASN A 93 4.43 -13.27 -21.26
C ASN A 93 4.01 -12.56 -19.97
N GLU A 94 2.90 -11.82 -19.99
CA GLU A 94 2.40 -11.13 -18.80
C GLU A 94 1.88 -12.10 -17.74
N ARG A 95 1.22 -13.19 -18.14
CA ARG A 95 0.85 -14.27 -17.22
C ARG A 95 2.09 -14.94 -16.61
N SER A 96 3.12 -15.17 -17.42
CA SER A 96 4.41 -15.70 -16.94
C SER A 96 5.09 -14.76 -15.94
N LEU A 97 5.06 -13.45 -16.20
CA LEU A 97 5.59 -12.44 -15.26
C LEU A 97 4.80 -12.44 -13.94
N TYR A 98 3.47 -12.58 -14.00
CA TYR A 98 2.64 -12.74 -12.80
C TYR A 98 3.04 -13.99 -12.00
N CYS A 99 3.20 -15.13 -12.66
CA CYS A 99 3.66 -16.35 -12.01
C CYS A 99 5.03 -16.19 -11.35
N GLY A 100 5.89 -15.32 -11.91
CA GLY A 100 7.16 -14.95 -11.29
C GLY A 100 7.04 -14.21 -9.96
N LEU A 101 5.96 -13.43 -9.76
CA LEU A 101 5.70 -12.74 -8.48
C LEU A 101 5.32 -13.71 -7.36
N THR A 102 4.67 -14.81 -7.68
CA THR A 102 4.15 -15.80 -6.72
C THR A 102 4.95 -17.11 -6.71
N ALA A 103 6.05 -17.17 -7.47
CA ALA A 103 6.87 -18.37 -7.59
C ALA A 103 7.49 -18.78 -6.26
N VAL A 104 7.37 -20.07 -5.93
CA VAL A 104 7.96 -20.68 -4.73
C VAL A 104 9.09 -21.63 -5.16
N ARG A 105 10.25 -21.50 -4.52
CA ARG A 105 11.40 -22.42 -4.66
C ARG A 105 11.87 -22.84 -3.27
N GLU A 106 12.05 -24.11 -3.08
CA GLU A 106 12.50 -24.69 -1.79
C GLU A 106 11.65 -24.22 -0.59
N GLY A 107 10.33 -24.09 -0.80
CA GLY A 107 9.39 -23.66 0.25
C GLY A 107 9.41 -22.15 0.56
N ARG A 108 10.10 -21.33 -0.24
CA ARG A 108 10.20 -19.89 -0.06
C ARG A 108 9.82 -19.15 -1.34
N TYR A 109 9.25 -17.95 -1.21
CA TYR A 109 9.02 -17.09 -2.39
C TYR A 109 10.35 -16.71 -3.04
N ALA A 110 10.39 -16.82 -4.37
CA ALA A 110 11.60 -16.57 -5.16
C ALA A 110 11.75 -15.10 -5.58
N LEU A 111 10.87 -14.23 -5.10
CA LEU A 111 10.84 -12.80 -5.43
C LEU A 111 12.04 -12.09 -4.78
N ALA A 112 12.99 -11.61 -5.58
CA ALA A 112 14.22 -10.98 -5.09
C ALA A 112 14.79 -9.96 -6.10
N GLY A 113 15.79 -9.20 -5.69
CA GLY A 113 16.55 -8.30 -6.55
C GLY A 113 15.68 -7.27 -7.27
N GLU A 114 15.95 -7.06 -8.55
CA GLU A 114 15.23 -6.08 -9.39
C GLU A 114 13.75 -6.43 -9.58
N VAL A 115 13.40 -7.72 -9.56
CA VAL A 115 12.00 -8.16 -9.67
C VAL A 115 11.21 -7.71 -8.45
N LEU A 116 11.79 -7.77 -7.25
CA LEU A 116 11.16 -7.25 -6.03
C LEU A 116 10.94 -5.74 -6.12
N VAL A 117 11.93 -5.00 -6.62
CA VAL A 117 11.84 -3.54 -6.79
C VAL A 117 10.71 -3.14 -7.76
N SER A 118 10.51 -3.91 -8.83
CA SER A 118 9.48 -3.64 -9.85
C SER A 118 8.11 -4.29 -9.57
N ALA A 119 8.02 -5.12 -8.54
CA ALA A 119 6.86 -5.99 -8.30
C ALA A 119 5.53 -5.23 -8.19
N LEU A 120 5.48 -4.13 -7.44
CA LEU A 120 4.26 -3.33 -7.27
C LEU A 120 3.84 -2.65 -8.58
N GLN A 121 4.77 -2.13 -9.36
CA GLN A 121 4.48 -1.55 -10.67
C GLN A 121 3.95 -2.62 -11.62
N LEU A 122 4.59 -3.79 -11.64
CA LEU A 122 4.17 -4.91 -12.47
C LEU A 122 2.75 -5.37 -12.09
N LEU A 123 2.48 -5.61 -10.80
CA LEU A 123 1.16 -6.02 -10.33
C LEU A 123 0.09 -4.97 -10.68
N SER A 124 0.40 -3.69 -10.49
CA SER A 124 -0.46 -2.56 -10.88
C SER A 124 -0.80 -2.58 -12.38
N LYS A 125 0.19 -2.81 -13.24
CA LYS A 125 0.01 -2.96 -14.68
C LYS A 125 -0.91 -4.13 -15.04
N LEU A 126 -0.67 -5.30 -14.45
CA LEU A 126 -1.44 -6.52 -14.77
C LEU A 126 -2.90 -6.39 -14.34
N LEU A 127 -3.14 -5.84 -13.15
CA LEU A 127 -4.49 -5.54 -12.65
C LEU A 127 -5.20 -4.51 -13.52
N SER A 128 -4.50 -3.43 -13.89
CA SER A 128 -5.08 -2.40 -14.75
C SER A 128 -5.49 -2.96 -16.12
N LYS A 129 -4.69 -3.83 -16.70
CA LYS A 129 -5.03 -4.48 -17.98
C LYS A 129 -6.22 -5.43 -17.84
N HIS A 130 -6.27 -6.19 -16.74
CA HIS A 130 -7.37 -7.13 -16.52
C HIS A 130 -8.71 -6.42 -16.33
N TYR A 131 -8.75 -5.40 -15.48
CA TYR A 131 -9.99 -4.70 -15.13
C TYR A 131 -10.34 -3.53 -16.07
N GLY A 132 -9.39 -3.07 -16.89
CA GLY A 132 -9.56 -1.85 -17.70
C GLY A 132 -9.59 -0.57 -16.86
N GLN A 133 -9.15 -0.63 -15.60
CA GLN A 133 -9.15 0.46 -14.63
C GLN A 133 -7.77 0.62 -13.99
N LYS A 134 -7.38 1.86 -13.70
CA LYS A 134 -6.14 2.12 -12.97
C LYS A 134 -6.21 1.56 -11.55
N THR A 135 -5.05 1.22 -11.01
CA THR A 135 -4.91 0.58 -9.69
C THR A 135 -4.74 1.64 -8.60
N ILE A 136 -5.33 1.41 -7.44
CA ILE A 136 -5.05 2.17 -6.22
C ILE A 136 -4.03 1.37 -5.39
N ILE A 137 -3.02 2.05 -4.83
CA ILE A 137 -2.02 1.44 -3.94
C ILE A 137 -2.16 2.04 -2.55
N LEU A 138 -2.38 1.20 -1.56
CA LEU A 138 -2.49 1.55 -0.15
C LEU A 138 -1.33 0.90 0.61
N LEU A 139 -0.45 1.71 1.19
CA LEU A 139 0.71 1.23 1.96
C LEU A 139 0.60 1.73 3.40
N ASP A 140 0.46 0.81 4.32
CA ASP A 140 0.40 1.12 5.74
C ASP A 140 1.76 0.86 6.41
N GLU A 141 2.14 1.73 7.34
CA GLU A 141 3.37 1.64 8.13
C GLU A 141 4.65 1.51 7.28
N TYR A 142 4.74 2.29 6.18
CA TYR A 142 5.87 2.22 5.22
C TYR A 142 7.24 2.52 5.86
N ASP A 143 7.26 3.13 7.02
CA ASP A 143 8.45 3.56 7.76
C ASP A 143 9.01 2.47 8.70
N VAL A 144 8.22 1.45 9.06
CA VAL A 144 8.66 0.36 9.97
C VAL A 144 9.93 -0.35 9.48
N PRO A 145 10.03 -0.78 8.21
CA PRO A 145 11.26 -1.42 7.73
C PRO A 145 12.50 -0.55 7.84
N LEU A 146 12.34 0.76 7.77
CA LEU A 146 13.42 1.73 7.85
C LEU A 146 13.89 1.96 9.28
N ASP A 147 12.95 2.06 10.22
CA ASP A 147 13.25 2.16 11.64
C ASP A 147 14.00 0.92 12.12
N LYS A 148 13.50 -0.27 11.77
CA LYS A 148 14.14 -1.54 12.09
C LYS A 148 15.52 -1.71 11.45
N ALA A 149 15.67 -1.26 10.21
CA ALA A 149 16.94 -1.27 9.51
C ALA A 149 17.97 -0.32 10.15
N PHE A 150 17.52 0.83 10.67
CA PHE A 150 18.37 1.74 11.41
C PHE A 150 18.87 1.11 12.70
N GLN A 151 17.98 0.47 13.46
CA GLN A 151 18.32 -0.22 14.72
C GLN A 151 19.31 -1.37 14.50
N ASN A 152 19.22 -2.08 13.37
CA ASN A 152 20.01 -3.28 13.05
C ASN A 152 21.21 -3.02 12.10
N GLY A 153 21.46 -1.76 11.71
CA GLY A 153 22.68 -1.35 11.00
C GLY A 153 22.69 -1.55 9.47
N TYR A 154 21.54 -1.87 8.84
CA TYR A 154 21.41 -2.02 7.37
C TYR A 154 20.48 -0.95 6.73
N TYR A 155 20.44 0.25 7.34
CA TYR A 155 19.55 1.34 6.92
C TYR A 155 19.74 1.76 5.45
N LYS A 156 20.98 1.83 4.98
CA LYS A 156 21.29 2.29 3.60
C LYS A 156 20.72 1.35 2.55
N GLU A 157 20.87 0.06 2.76
CA GLU A 157 20.36 -0.99 1.87
C GLU A 157 18.84 -0.98 1.84
N MET A 158 18.19 -0.87 2.99
CA MET A 158 16.73 -0.81 3.09
C MET A 158 16.17 0.46 2.46
N VAL A 159 16.78 1.62 2.68
CA VAL A 159 16.41 2.88 2.01
C VAL A 159 16.51 2.75 0.50
N SER A 160 17.59 2.14 -0.01
CA SER A 160 17.77 1.93 -1.45
C SER A 160 16.66 1.05 -2.04
N LEU A 161 16.32 -0.05 -1.36
CA LEU A 161 15.27 -0.99 -1.77
C LEU A 161 13.89 -0.30 -1.78
N ILE A 162 13.48 0.30 -0.67
CA ILE A 162 12.17 0.95 -0.52
C ILE A 162 12.05 2.14 -1.49
N ARG A 163 13.09 2.97 -1.63
CA ARG A 163 13.12 4.08 -2.58
C ARG A 163 12.96 3.59 -4.03
N GLY A 164 13.68 2.54 -4.41
CA GLY A 164 13.57 1.95 -5.75
C GLY A 164 12.16 1.46 -6.03
N MET A 165 11.58 0.70 -5.11
CA MET A 165 10.23 0.14 -5.21
C MET A 165 9.16 1.24 -5.27
N LEU A 166 9.18 2.20 -4.35
CA LEU A 166 8.22 3.30 -4.35
C LEU A 166 8.41 4.23 -5.56
N GLY A 167 9.66 4.43 -6.00
CA GLY A 167 9.96 5.21 -7.20
C GLY A 167 9.30 4.62 -8.44
N GLN A 168 9.41 3.31 -8.66
CA GLN A 168 8.76 2.64 -9.78
C GLN A 168 7.23 2.59 -9.62
N ALA A 169 6.73 2.24 -8.44
CA ALA A 169 5.31 2.07 -8.21
C ALA A 169 4.51 3.39 -8.25
N LEU A 170 5.13 4.52 -7.86
CA LEU A 170 4.40 5.76 -7.62
C LEU A 170 4.77 6.90 -8.58
N LYS A 171 6.02 6.95 -9.09
CA LYS A 171 6.46 8.08 -9.91
C LYS A 171 6.24 7.87 -11.41
N THR A 172 6.55 6.68 -11.90
CA THR A 172 6.57 6.37 -13.34
C THR A 172 5.53 5.32 -13.72
N ASN A 173 4.51 5.17 -12.89
CA ASN A 173 3.47 4.16 -13.08
C ASN A 173 2.22 4.77 -13.72
N GLU A 174 2.07 4.61 -15.03
CA GLU A 174 0.89 5.07 -15.78
C GLU A 174 -0.40 4.31 -15.40
N PHE A 175 -0.27 3.16 -14.76
CA PHE A 175 -1.39 2.31 -14.30
C PHE A 175 -1.89 2.67 -12.91
N LEU A 176 -1.26 3.65 -12.25
CA LEU A 176 -1.64 4.14 -10.94
C LEU A 176 -2.74 5.19 -11.04
N GLN A 177 -3.83 5.03 -10.28
CA GLN A 177 -4.85 6.04 -10.08
C GLN A 177 -4.39 7.06 -9.03
N PHE A 178 -4.10 6.57 -7.84
CA PHE A 178 -3.45 7.28 -6.75
C PHE A 178 -2.90 6.28 -5.72
N ALA A 179 -2.12 6.78 -4.77
CA ALA A 179 -1.64 6.00 -3.64
C ALA A 179 -1.84 6.75 -2.32
N VAL A 180 -2.07 5.99 -1.25
CA VAL A 180 -2.08 6.49 0.12
C VAL A 180 -1.02 5.74 0.91
N LEU A 181 -0.15 6.49 1.57
CA LEU A 181 0.90 5.95 2.42
C LEU A 181 0.72 6.49 3.84
N THR A 182 0.77 5.60 4.83
CA THR A 182 0.76 5.97 6.24
C THR A 182 2.03 5.55 6.95
N GLY A 183 2.44 6.31 7.94
CA GLY A 183 3.61 6.03 8.77
C GLY A 183 3.61 6.89 10.03
N CYS A 184 4.39 6.50 11.04
CA CYS A 184 4.55 7.22 12.29
C CYS A 184 5.71 8.21 12.26
N LEU A 185 6.78 7.86 11.54
CA LEU A 185 7.99 8.67 11.50
C LEU A 185 7.94 9.63 10.30
N ARG A 186 8.31 10.89 10.54
CA ARG A 186 8.76 11.75 9.46
C ARG A 186 10.13 11.24 8.99
N VAL A 187 10.12 10.18 8.20
CA VAL A 187 11.34 9.86 7.44
C VAL A 187 11.65 11.09 6.60
N SER A 188 12.84 11.65 6.74
CA SER A 188 13.21 12.89 6.06
C SER A 188 12.88 12.77 4.58
N LYS A 189 12.14 13.74 4.02
CA LYS A 189 11.75 13.74 2.59
C LYS A 189 12.95 13.45 1.67
N GLU A 190 14.16 13.79 2.16
CA GLU A 190 15.43 13.62 1.45
C GLU A 190 15.88 12.16 1.31
N SER A 191 15.40 11.22 2.15
CA SER A 191 15.90 9.84 2.08
C SER A 191 15.09 8.93 1.16
N ILE A 192 13.76 9.03 1.13
CA ILE A 192 12.89 8.09 0.37
C ILE A 192 12.13 8.78 -0.74
N PHE A 193 11.61 9.96 -0.48
CA PHE A 193 10.74 10.68 -1.41
C PHE A 193 11.48 11.69 -2.29
N THR A 194 12.82 11.66 -2.30
CA THR A 194 13.62 12.49 -3.22
C THR A 194 13.22 12.20 -4.66
N GLY A 195 12.69 13.21 -5.33
CA GLY A 195 12.21 13.10 -6.71
C GLY A 195 10.76 12.63 -6.87
N LEU A 196 10.02 12.41 -5.80
CA LEU A 196 8.57 12.20 -5.82
C LEU A 196 7.88 13.55 -5.56
N ASN A 197 7.74 14.40 -6.59
CA ASN A 197 7.31 15.80 -6.43
C ASN A 197 5.79 15.97 -6.23
N ASN A 198 4.99 14.91 -6.40
CA ASN A 198 3.52 14.98 -6.41
C ASN A 198 2.86 14.49 -5.12
N PHE A 199 3.62 14.37 -4.01
CA PHE A 199 3.04 13.97 -2.74
C PHE A 199 2.42 15.13 -1.98
N LYS A 200 1.15 14.96 -1.60
CA LYS A 200 0.51 15.78 -0.59
C LYS A 200 0.76 15.12 0.77
N VAL A 201 1.61 15.72 1.59
CA VAL A 201 1.85 15.23 2.96
C VAL A 201 0.81 15.84 3.88
N LEU A 202 0.06 14.97 4.56
CA LEU A 202 -0.87 15.34 5.61
C LEU A 202 -0.26 14.90 6.95
N SER A 203 -0.36 15.72 7.96
CA SER A 203 0.11 15.38 9.30
C SER A 203 -0.99 15.64 10.32
N ILE A 204 -0.83 15.11 11.53
CA ILE A 204 -1.75 15.37 12.66
C ILE A 204 -1.86 16.86 13.03
N THR A 205 -0.95 17.69 12.53
CA THR A 205 -0.99 19.15 12.70
C THR A 205 -1.75 19.85 11.56
N ASP A 206 -2.29 19.12 10.59
CA ASP A 206 -3.13 19.67 9.52
C ASP A 206 -4.59 19.69 9.97
N ASN A 207 -5.07 20.83 10.42
CA ASN A 207 -6.40 21.03 11.01
C ASN A 207 -7.58 20.59 10.12
N ARG A 208 -7.32 20.25 8.85
CA ARG A 208 -8.36 19.77 7.93
C ARG A 208 -8.67 18.29 8.10
N PHE A 209 -7.79 17.54 8.80
CA PHE A 209 -7.86 16.08 8.92
C PHE A 209 -7.60 15.57 10.34
N ASP A 210 -7.58 16.46 11.34
CA ASP A 210 -7.36 16.12 12.74
C ASP A 210 -8.44 15.17 13.29
N GLU A 211 -9.71 15.38 12.92
CA GLU A 211 -10.83 14.51 13.31
C GLU A 211 -10.67 13.06 12.79
N GLN A 212 -10.00 12.87 11.65
CA GLN A 212 -9.79 11.56 11.04
C GLN A 212 -8.52 10.85 11.54
N LEU A 213 -7.57 11.60 12.10
CA LEU A 213 -6.26 11.10 12.47
C LEU A 213 -6.03 11.01 13.97
N SER A 214 -6.84 11.69 14.80
CA SER A 214 -6.68 11.73 16.25
C SER A 214 -7.98 11.44 17.00
N LEU A 215 -7.92 10.53 17.99
CA LEU A 215 -9.02 10.29 18.95
C LEU A 215 -9.08 11.36 20.04
N ILE A 216 -8.04 12.15 20.24
CA ILE A 216 -7.95 13.11 21.35
C ILE A 216 -8.98 14.22 21.17
N HIS A 217 -9.23 14.64 19.94
CA HIS A 217 -10.22 15.69 19.64
C HIS A 217 -11.68 15.22 19.68
N ILE A 218 -11.93 13.90 19.66
CA ILE A 218 -13.30 13.34 19.73
C ILE A 218 -13.80 13.25 21.18
N SER A 219 -12.90 13.25 22.16
CA SER A 219 -13.23 13.01 23.57
C SER A 219 -13.29 14.27 24.45
N GLU A 220 -12.88 15.44 23.98
CA GLU A 220 -13.02 16.69 24.72
C GLU A 220 -14.30 17.42 24.28
N PRO A 221 -15.32 17.51 25.15
CA PRO A 221 -16.43 18.42 24.92
C PRO A 221 -15.88 19.85 25.00
N THR A 222 -16.06 20.60 23.94
CA THR A 222 -15.80 22.04 23.88
C THR A 222 -16.44 22.69 25.12
N ARG A 223 -15.64 23.01 26.12
CA ARG A 223 -16.08 23.92 27.16
C ARG A 223 -16.12 25.31 26.54
N LEU A 224 -17.36 25.78 26.35
CA LEU A 224 -17.66 27.19 26.16
C LEU A 224 -17.25 28.01 27.38
#